data_9278b58a2165d98617ba52a3d222712a
#
_entry.id   9278b58a2165d98617ba52a3d222712a
#
_cell.length_a   1.000
_cell.length_b   1.000
_cell.length_c   1.000
_cell.angle_alpha   90.00
_cell.angle_beta   90.00
_cell.angle_gamma   90.00
#
_symmetry.space_group_name_H-M   'P 1'
#
loop_
_entity.id
_entity.type
_entity.pdbx_description
1 polymer ?
#
loop_
_entity_poly.entity_id
_entity_poly.type
_entity_poly.pdbx_seq_one_letter_code
_entity_poly.pdbx_strand_id
1 'polypeptide(L)'
;MTTREEALAFGLSYPDTCQDAPFHDTNWQLVRIKSSKKVFLWTYEKDGYINLNVKADPEWRDYWRSAFVSVTAGYHLNKEHWSTIILDGTVPDDAIKNMIDESYRMVTDSPTKRIYEAVKKIPKGKDRKSVV
;
A
#
# COMPACT_ATOMS: atom_id res chain seq x y z
N MET A 1 13.25 -1.08 1.00
CA MET A 1 12.45 -1.92 0.04
C MET A 1 12.59 -1.31 -1.34
N THR A 2 13.16 -2.06 -2.25
CA THR A 2 13.38 -1.59 -3.62
C THR A 2 13.00 -2.65 -4.67
N THR A 3 12.71 -3.88 -4.26
CA THR A 3 12.41 -4.96 -5.20
C THR A 3 10.95 -5.39 -5.15
N ARG A 4 10.49 -5.94 -6.28
CA ARG A 4 9.14 -6.52 -6.38
C ARG A 4 8.97 -7.67 -5.40
N GLU A 5 9.98 -8.51 -5.27
CA GLU A 5 9.96 -9.70 -4.41
C GLU A 5 9.75 -9.30 -2.95
N GLU A 6 10.39 -8.24 -2.49
CA GLU A 6 10.19 -7.73 -1.13
C GLU A 6 8.76 -7.25 -0.92
N ALA A 7 8.23 -6.50 -1.88
CA ALA A 7 6.86 -5.98 -1.78
C ALA A 7 5.82 -7.10 -1.79
N LEU A 8 5.97 -8.05 -2.72
CA LEU A 8 5.05 -9.20 -2.80
C LEU A 8 5.12 -10.07 -1.54
N ALA A 9 6.32 -10.33 -1.04
CA ALA A 9 6.49 -11.11 0.18
C ALA A 9 5.82 -10.44 1.36
N PHE A 10 5.94 -9.13 1.49
CA PHE A 10 5.29 -8.39 2.56
C PHE A 10 3.76 -8.47 2.44
N GLY A 11 3.23 -8.25 1.25
CA GLY A 11 1.78 -8.37 1.02
C GLY A 11 1.25 -9.77 1.31
N LEU A 12 2.00 -10.80 0.94
CA LEU A 12 1.62 -12.19 1.18
C LEU A 12 1.78 -12.63 2.64
N SER A 13 2.39 -11.81 3.47
CA SER A 13 2.50 -12.10 4.91
C SER A 13 1.18 -11.90 5.66
N TYR A 14 0.24 -11.19 5.07
CA TYR A 14 -1.09 -10.98 5.65
C TYR A 14 -1.97 -12.22 5.48
N PRO A 15 -2.92 -12.47 6.41
CA PRO A 15 -3.84 -13.61 6.28
C PRO A 15 -4.78 -13.48 5.10
N ASP A 16 -5.20 -14.62 4.53
CA ASP A 16 -6.19 -14.72 3.47
C ASP A 16 -5.75 -13.99 2.19
N THR A 17 -4.46 -14.11 1.83
CA THR A 17 -3.91 -13.45 0.64
C THR A 17 -3.34 -14.43 -0.36
N CYS A 18 -3.32 -14.02 -1.61
CA CYS A 18 -2.67 -14.76 -2.69
C CYS A 18 -2.13 -13.81 -3.76
N GLN A 19 -1.11 -14.27 -4.45
CA GLN A 19 -0.55 -13.55 -5.58
C GLN A 19 -1.31 -13.89 -6.85
N ASP A 20 -1.49 -12.91 -7.72
CA ASP A 20 -2.17 -13.08 -8.99
C ASP A 20 -1.47 -12.26 -10.07
N ALA A 21 -1.56 -12.73 -11.31
CA ALA A 21 -1.08 -12.03 -12.49
C ALA A 21 -2.16 -12.15 -13.56
N PRO A 22 -3.27 -11.36 -13.44
CA PRO A 22 -4.47 -11.60 -14.23
C PRO A 22 -4.40 -11.09 -15.66
N PHE A 23 -3.35 -10.33 -16.00
CA PHE A 23 -3.21 -9.77 -17.34
C PHE A 23 -2.22 -10.59 -18.15
N HIS A 24 -2.30 -10.49 -19.48
CA HIS A 24 -1.30 -11.11 -20.36
C HIS A 24 0.08 -10.50 -20.19
N ASP A 25 0.14 -9.26 -19.73
CA ASP A 25 1.38 -8.57 -19.43
C ASP A 25 1.88 -9.03 -18.05
N THR A 26 2.99 -9.77 -18.03
CA THR A 26 3.60 -10.30 -16.81
C THR A 26 4.19 -9.21 -15.93
N ASN A 27 4.25 -7.98 -16.43
CA ASN A 27 4.71 -6.84 -15.62
C ASN A 27 3.79 -6.57 -14.43
N TRP A 28 2.52 -6.92 -14.52
CA TRP A 28 1.55 -6.66 -13.45
C TRP A 28 1.39 -7.89 -12.57
N GLN A 29 1.96 -7.81 -11.35
CA GLN A 29 1.85 -8.83 -10.32
C GLN A 29 1.19 -8.20 -9.10
N LEU A 30 0.19 -8.86 -8.55
CA LEU A 30 -0.60 -8.24 -7.48
C LEU A 30 -0.91 -9.21 -6.36
N VAL A 31 -1.35 -8.67 -5.22
CA VAL A 31 -1.77 -9.46 -4.06
C VAL A 31 -3.24 -9.16 -3.80
N ARG A 32 -4.03 -10.23 -3.73
CA ARG A 32 -5.47 -10.20 -3.48
C ARG A 32 -5.81 -10.78 -2.12
N ILE A 33 -6.96 -10.39 -1.61
CA ILE A 33 -7.64 -11.14 -0.55
C ILE A 33 -8.28 -12.36 -1.21
N LYS A 34 -8.01 -13.56 -0.72
CA LYS A 34 -8.54 -14.80 -1.33
C LYS A 34 -10.06 -14.83 -1.32
N SER A 35 -10.69 -14.51 -0.21
CA SER A 35 -12.13 -14.66 -0.03
C SER A 35 -12.92 -13.64 -0.83
N SER A 36 -12.50 -12.38 -0.86
CA SER A 36 -13.25 -11.31 -1.53
C SER A 36 -12.77 -11.00 -2.93
N LYS A 37 -11.57 -11.45 -3.30
CA LYS A 37 -10.87 -11.14 -4.55
C LYS A 37 -10.43 -9.68 -4.66
N LYS A 38 -10.61 -8.87 -3.64
CA LYS A 38 -10.18 -7.47 -3.65
C LYS A 38 -8.66 -7.38 -3.67
N VAL A 39 -8.12 -6.48 -4.49
CA VAL A 39 -6.69 -6.25 -4.61
C VAL A 39 -6.30 -5.11 -3.68
N PHE A 40 -5.23 -5.29 -2.92
CA PHE A 40 -4.73 -4.22 -2.07
C PHE A 40 -3.29 -3.82 -2.39
N LEU A 41 -2.60 -4.56 -3.25
CA LEU A 41 -1.24 -4.26 -3.65
C LEU A 41 -1.04 -4.63 -5.12
N TRP A 42 -0.67 -3.64 -5.93
CA TRP A 42 -0.28 -3.83 -7.32
C TRP A 42 1.20 -3.58 -7.43
N THR A 43 1.93 -4.41 -8.17
CA THR A 43 3.34 -4.17 -8.46
C THR A 43 3.58 -4.18 -9.96
N TYR A 44 4.41 -3.26 -10.43
CA TYR A 44 4.78 -3.18 -11.83
C TYR A 44 6.09 -2.41 -11.96
N GLU A 45 6.81 -2.65 -13.06
CA GLU A 45 8.00 -1.88 -13.37
C GLU A 45 7.64 -0.75 -14.32
N LYS A 46 8.16 0.44 -14.04
CA LYS A 46 7.99 1.61 -14.88
C LYS A 46 9.20 2.52 -14.71
N ASP A 47 9.79 2.95 -15.84
CA ASP A 47 10.93 3.87 -15.86
C ASP A 47 12.13 3.36 -15.05
N GLY A 48 12.34 2.05 -15.04
CA GLY A 48 13.48 1.43 -14.37
C GLY A 48 13.29 1.17 -12.90
N TYR A 49 12.14 1.47 -12.32
CA TYR A 49 11.84 1.23 -10.92
C TYR A 49 10.60 0.37 -10.75
N ILE A 50 10.57 -0.41 -9.68
CA ILE A 50 9.35 -1.08 -9.27
C ILE A 50 8.44 -0.04 -8.63
N ASN A 51 7.19 -0.03 -9.02
CA ASN A 51 6.16 0.85 -8.50
C ASN A 51 5.09 0.01 -7.84
N LEU A 52 4.53 0.53 -6.75
CA LEU A 52 3.42 -0.10 -6.05
C LEU A 52 2.21 0.79 -6.15
N ASN A 53 1.03 0.20 -6.39
CA ASN A 53 -0.23 0.92 -6.17
C ASN A 53 -0.89 0.34 -4.93
N VAL A 54 -1.25 1.21 -3.99
CA VAL A 54 -1.91 0.84 -2.74
C VAL A 54 -3.14 1.70 -2.56
N LYS A 55 -4.17 1.15 -1.93
CA LYS A 55 -5.38 1.91 -1.65
C LYS A 55 -5.07 2.99 -0.63
N ALA A 56 -5.44 4.23 -0.96
CA ALA A 56 -5.08 5.40 -0.17
C ALA A 56 -6.15 5.68 0.87
N ASP A 57 -5.75 5.72 2.13
CA ASP A 57 -6.63 6.16 3.21
C ASP A 57 -6.82 7.68 3.09
N PRO A 58 -8.06 8.18 2.98
CA PRO A 58 -8.31 9.61 2.82
C PRO A 58 -7.69 10.48 3.91
N GLU A 59 -7.58 9.96 5.13
CA GLU A 59 -6.99 10.73 6.23
C GLU A 59 -5.48 10.87 6.12
N TRP A 60 -4.80 9.90 5.51
CA TRP A 60 -3.34 9.86 5.44
C TRP A 60 -2.78 10.10 4.04
N ARG A 61 -3.64 10.05 3.02
CA ARG A 61 -3.23 10.17 1.61
C ARG A 61 -2.37 11.40 1.33
N ASP A 62 -2.85 12.55 1.76
CA ASP A 62 -2.14 13.80 1.48
C ASP A 62 -0.85 13.91 2.30
N TYR A 63 -0.85 13.37 3.51
CA TYR A 63 0.37 13.29 4.32
C TYR A 63 1.47 12.52 3.60
N TRP A 64 1.16 11.30 3.14
CA TRP A 64 2.16 10.47 2.46
C TRP A 64 2.66 11.11 1.17
N ARG A 65 1.75 11.69 0.38
CA ARG A 65 2.12 12.37 -0.87
C ARG A 65 2.93 13.63 -0.64
N SER A 66 2.72 14.32 0.47
CA SER A 66 3.50 15.51 0.85
C SER A 66 4.84 15.15 1.46
N ALA A 67 4.89 14.05 2.21
CA ALA A 67 6.11 13.65 2.91
C ALA A 67 7.19 13.11 1.96
N PHE A 68 6.79 12.47 0.86
CA PHE A 68 7.73 11.80 -0.05
C PHE A 68 7.43 12.12 -1.50
N VAL A 69 8.44 12.61 -2.21
CA VAL A 69 8.31 12.91 -3.65
C VAL A 69 7.91 11.67 -4.44
N SER A 70 8.41 10.51 -4.03
CA SER A 70 8.15 9.24 -4.71
C SER A 70 6.82 8.58 -4.33
N VAL A 71 5.97 9.27 -3.56
CA VAL A 71 4.59 8.86 -3.32
C VAL A 71 3.69 9.83 -4.08
N THR A 72 2.97 9.32 -5.08
CA THR A 72 2.18 10.13 -5.99
C THR A 72 0.74 9.62 -6.10
N ALA A 73 -0.09 10.32 -6.86
CA ALA A 73 -1.44 9.86 -7.18
C ALA A 73 -1.38 8.59 -8.02
N GLY A 74 -2.37 7.71 -7.86
CA GLY A 74 -2.37 6.38 -8.45
C GLY A 74 -2.24 6.37 -9.97
N TYR A 75 -1.32 5.55 -10.47
CA TYR A 75 -1.09 5.36 -11.89
C TYR A 75 -2.06 4.30 -12.43
N HIS A 76 -2.82 4.65 -13.47
CA HIS A 76 -3.83 3.80 -14.12
C HIS A 76 -5.01 3.40 -13.21
N LEU A 77 -5.14 4.02 -12.05
CA LEU A 77 -6.23 3.77 -11.10
C LEU A 77 -6.84 5.10 -10.66
N ASN A 78 -7.96 5.05 -9.95
CA ASN A 78 -8.60 6.25 -9.43
C ASN A 78 -7.65 6.97 -8.47
N LYS A 79 -7.32 8.22 -8.77
CA LYS A 79 -6.31 8.98 -8.05
C LYS A 79 -6.73 9.39 -6.64
N GLU A 80 -8.02 9.43 -6.35
CA GLU A 80 -8.50 9.73 -5.01
C GLU A 80 -8.38 8.53 -4.08
N HIS A 81 -8.50 7.32 -4.63
CA HIS A 81 -8.54 6.09 -3.85
C HIS A 81 -7.22 5.31 -3.87
N TRP A 82 -6.31 5.65 -4.77
CA TRP A 82 -5.06 4.91 -4.94
C TRP A 82 -3.87 5.84 -4.98
N SER A 83 -2.78 5.42 -4.32
CA SER A 83 -1.48 6.09 -4.40
C SER A 83 -0.45 5.17 -5.02
N THR A 84 0.52 5.76 -5.70
CA THR A 84 1.67 5.05 -6.28
C THR A 84 2.90 5.33 -5.43
N ILE A 85 3.64 4.27 -5.07
CA ILE A 85 4.92 4.38 -4.38
C ILE A 85 6.00 3.92 -5.36
N ILE A 86 6.92 4.81 -5.69
CA ILE A 86 8.05 4.47 -6.57
C ILE A 86 9.18 3.96 -5.67
N LEU A 87 9.60 2.72 -5.88
CA LEU A 87 10.64 2.10 -5.07
C LEU A 87 12.04 2.51 -5.56
N ASP A 88 12.35 3.77 -5.42
CA ASP A 88 13.64 4.35 -5.83
C ASP A 88 14.65 4.47 -4.66
N GLY A 89 14.30 3.94 -3.50
CA GLY A 89 15.16 3.97 -2.33
C GLY A 89 14.97 5.19 -1.44
N THR A 90 14.13 6.16 -1.86
CA THR A 90 13.95 7.39 -1.09
C THR A 90 12.86 7.31 -0.03
N VAL A 91 11.93 6.36 -0.15
CA VAL A 91 10.86 6.17 0.83
C VAL A 91 11.31 5.12 1.85
N PRO A 92 11.32 5.45 3.14
CA PRO A 92 11.74 4.48 4.18
C PRO A 92 10.84 3.23 4.20
N ASP A 93 11.42 2.11 4.54
CA ASP A 93 10.70 0.83 4.62
C ASP A 93 9.48 0.91 5.53
N ASP A 94 9.61 1.58 6.67
CA ASP A 94 8.48 1.73 7.60
C ASP A 94 7.31 2.46 6.97
N ALA A 95 7.59 3.50 6.18
CA ALA A 95 6.55 4.24 5.48
C ALA A 95 5.87 3.38 4.43
N ILE A 96 6.65 2.62 3.64
CA ILE A 96 6.11 1.72 2.63
C ILE A 96 5.22 0.65 3.29
N LYS A 97 5.71 0.03 4.35
CA LYS A 97 4.94 -0.99 5.07
C LYS A 97 3.66 -0.42 5.68
N ASN A 98 3.72 0.80 6.21
CA ASN A 98 2.53 1.47 6.72
C ASN A 98 1.48 1.69 5.63
N MET A 99 1.90 2.12 4.45
CA MET A 99 0.98 2.36 3.34
C MET A 99 0.36 1.06 2.82
N ILE A 100 1.14 -0.02 2.75
CA ILE A 100 0.61 -1.33 2.39
C ILE A 100 -0.38 -1.82 3.46
N ASP A 101 -0.04 -1.63 4.73
CA ASP A 101 -0.91 -2.01 5.84
C ASP A 101 -2.24 -1.26 5.80
N GLU A 102 -2.21 0.04 5.55
CA GLU A 102 -3.43 0.84 5.38
C GLU A 102 -4.29 0.29 4.25
N SER A 103 -3.65 -0.06 3.13
CA SER A 103 -4.35 -0.63 1.98
C SER A 103 -5.04 -1.95 2.32
N TYR A 104 -4.31 -2.85 2.99
CA TYR A 104 -4.87 -4.13 3.41
C TYR A 104 -6.08 -3.93 4.33
N ARG A 105 -5.95 -3.03 5.31
CA ARG A 105 -7.03 -2.77 6.26
C ARG A 105 -8.25 -2.14 5.61
N MET A 106 -8.05 -1.32 4.59
CA MET A 106 -9.16 -0.69 3.88
C MET A 106 -9.97 -1.68 3.05
N VAL A 107 -9.36 -2.76 2.55
CA VAL A 107 -10.07 -3.75 1.75
C VAL A 107 -10.58 -4.93 2.58
N THR A 108 -10.24 -5.01 3.85
CA THR A 108 -10.71 -6.05 4.77
C THR A 108 -11.62 -5.46 5.84
N ASP A 109 -12.62 -6.26 6.25
CA ASP A 109 -13.51 -5.86 7.34
C ASP A 109 -13.24 -6.79 8.53
N SER A 110 -12.27 -6.41 9.36
CA SER A 110 -11.82 -7.23 10.47
C SER A 110 -11.84 -6.43 11.79
N PRO A 111 -11.84 -7.09 12.95
CA PRO A 111 -11.69 -6.40 14.23
C PRO A 111 -10.41 -5.55 14.29
N THR A 112 -9.34 -6.04 13.69
CA THR A 112 -8.08 -5.30 13.62
C THR A 112 -8.25 -3.98 12.89
N LYS A 113 -9.00 -3.98 11.79
CA LYS A 113 -9.32 -2.75 11.06
C LYS A 113 -10.05 -1.75 11.93
N ARG A 114 -11.04 -2.19 12.71
CA ARG A 114 -11.81 -1.30 13.59
C ARG A 114 -10.91 -0.67 14.66
N ILE A 115 -10.01 -1.45 15.24
CA ILE A 115 -9.05 -0.95 16.24
C ILE A 115 -8.11 0.07 15.58
N TYR A 116 -7.60 -0.24 14.41
CA TYR A 116 -6.70 0.63 13.67
C TYR A 116 -7.35 1.99 13.39
N GLU A 117 -8.59 2.00 12.93
CA GLU A 117 -9.30 3.23 12.64
C GLU A 117 -9.62 4.04 13.90
N ALA A 118 -9.87 3.38 15.02
CA ALA A 118 -10.05 4.06 16.30
C ALA A 118 -8.77 4.80 16.72
N VAL A 119 -7.63 4.17 16.54
CA VAL A 119 -6.31 4.77 16.84
C VAL A 119 -6.06 5.98 15.95
N LYS A 120 -6.46 5.91 14.68
CA LYS A 120 -6.27 7.00 13.73
C LYS A 120 -7.05 8.27 14.07
N LYS A 121 -8.03 8.20 14.95
CA LYS A 121 -8.77 9.39 15.42
C LYS A 121 -7.98 10.19 16.44
N ILE A 122 -6.87 9.65 16.94
CA ILE A 122 -5.93 10.38 17.80
C ILE A 122 -5.14 11.35 16.90
N PRO A 123 -4.72 12.53 17.40
CA PRO A 123 -3.97 13.48 16.58
C PRO A 123 -2.77 12.83 15.89
N LYS A 124 -2.71 12.97 14.57
CA LYS A 124 -1.79 12.23 13.71
C LYS A 124 -0.31 12.39 14.08
N GLY A 125 0.14 13.61 14.26
CA GLY A 125 1.55 13.85 14.52
C GLY A 125 2.03 13.22 15.81
N LYS A 126 1.23 13.26 16.85
CA LYS A 126 1.54 12.68 18.14
C LYS A 126 1.49 11.16 18.09
N ASP A 127 0.45 10.62 17.45
CA ASP A 127 0.25 9.18 17.39
C ASP A 127 1.34 8.48 16.60
N ARG A 128 1.63 8.98 15.40
CA ARG A 128 2.67 8.38 14.55
C ARG A 128 4.05 8.45 15.18
N LYS A 129 4.36 9.52 15.87
CA LYS A 129 5.65 9.66 16.54
C LYS A 129 5.82 8.67 17.68
N SER A 130 4.75 8.30 18.34
CA SER A 130 4.82 7.34 19.43
C SER A 130 4.99 5.91 18.92
N VAL A 131 4.61 5.62 17.69
CA VAL A 131 4.72 4.32 17.08
C VAL A 131 6.10 4.09 16.47
N VAL A 132 6.72 5.14 16.03
CA VAL A 132 8.05 5.12 15.43
C VAL A 132 9.12 5.37 16.51
#